data_c32a1fa72c640daec9501b2961cb5105
#
_entry.id   c32a1fa72c640daec9501b2961cb5105
#
_cell.length_a   1.000
_cell.length_b   1.000
_cell.length_c   1.000
_cell.angle_alpha   90.00
_cell.angle_beta   90.00
_cell.angle_gamma   90.00
#
_symmetry.space_group_name_H-M   'P 1'
#
loop_
_entity.id
_entity.type
_entity.pdbx_description
1 polymer ?
#
loop_
_entity_poly.entity_id
_entity_poly.type
_entity_poly.pdbx_seq_one_letter_code
_entity_poly.pdbx_strand_id
1 'polypeptide(L)'
;KDFEVSVINPNFNEISYIKNLAEVKVGSSVFLPDIARFYKDKNLINAEFLIGIPGSVGGAVKMNAGAYGWEFSDILSSIEVYNLVTKKIETLDKDDINFSYRSSSNLENKVIISATLIGTEGDPALIKSRLKENIKYRKDTQPSAIYNAGSVFKNTDQYSAGELIDK
;
A
#
# COMPACT_ATOMS: atom_id res chain seq x y z
N LYS A 1 -15.59 -17.60 13.36
CA LYS A 1 -14.49 -16.59 13.19
C LYS A 1 -13.81 -16.93 11.88
N ASP A 2 -14.04 -16.10 10.89
CA ASP A 2 -13.42 -16.25 9.60
C ASP A 2 -11.95 -15.81 9.71
N PHE A 3 -11.03 -16.70 9.35
CA PHE A 3 -9.61 -16.38 9.28
C PHE A 3 -9.32 -15.86 7.87
N GLU A 4 -8.88 -14.62 7.74
CA GLU A 4 -8.28 -14.17 6.49
C GLU A 4 -6.86 -14.74 6.39
N VAL A 5 -6.62 -15.56 5.38
CA VAL A 5 -5.29 -16.10 5.09
C VAL A 5 -4.64 -15.20 4.04
N SER A 6 -3.54 -14.57 4.39
CA SER A 6 -2.70 -13.90 3.39
C SER A 6 -1.82 -14.93 2.71
N VAL A 7 -2.03 -15.13 1.41
CA VAL A 7 -1.16 -15.97 0.58
C VAL A 7 -0.07 -15.10 -0.02
N ILE A 8 1.17 -15.29 0.44
CA ILE A 8 2.35 -14.67 -0.20
C ILE A 8 2.80 -15.63 -1.30
N ASN A 9 2.55 -15.28 -2.55
CA ASN A 9 2.99 -16.07 -3.69
C ASN A 9 4.18 -15.38 -4.34
N PRO A 10 5.38 -16.02 -4.41
CA PRO A 10 6.57 -15.45 -5.03
C PRO A 10 6.41 -15.10 -6.53
N ASN A 11 5.40 -15.66 -7.20
CA ASN A 11 5.09 -15.35 -8.60
C ASN A 11 4.35 -14.01 -8.79
N PHE A 12 3.91 -13.34 -7.70
CA PHE A 12 3.23 -12.03 -7.75
C PHE A 12 4.11 -10.91 -7.17
N ASN A 13 5.39 -10.92 -7.46
CA ASN A 13 6.37 -9.94 -6.95
C ASN A 13 6.97 -9.02 -8.03
N GLU A 14 6.35 -8.96 -9.21
CA GLU A 14 6.84 -8.12 -10.30
C GLU A 14 6.38 -6.67 -10.16
N ILE A 15 7.24 -5.74 -10.57
CA ILE A 15 6.94 -4.31 -10.71
C ILE A 15 7.30 -3.89 -12.12
N SER A 16 6.35 -3.29 -12.84
CA SER A 16 6.59 -2.77 -14.18
C SER A 16 5.99 -1.38 -14.37
N TYR A 17 6.70 -0.50 -15.10
CA TYR A 17 6.22 0.83 -15.46
C TYR A 17 5.83 0.88 -16.92
N ILE A 18 4.56 1.22 -17.18
CA ILE A 18 3.98 1.38 -18.51
C ILE A 18 3.92 2.87 -18.80
N LYS A 19 5.05 3.41 -19.30
CA LYS A 19 5.28 4.86 -19.42
C LYS A 19 4.21 5.59 -20.25
N ASN A 20 3.75 5.01 -21.36
CA ASN A 20 2.73 5.60 -22.23
C ASN A 20 1.35 5.70 -21.60
N LEU A 21 1.08 4.95 -20.53
CA LEU A 21 -0.16 5.00 -19.76
C LEU A 21 0.02 5.75 -18.42
N ALA A 22 1.26 6.11 -18.08
CA ALA A 22 1.61 6.62 -16.75
C ALA A 22 1.14 5.69 -15.61
N GLU A 23 1.33 4.38 -15.79
CA GLU A 23 0.87 3.34 -14.86
C GLU A 23 2.03 2.48 -14.38
N VAL A 24 1.96 2.06 -13.10
CA VAL A 24 2.87 1.09 -12.51
C VAL A 24 2.07 -0.14 -12.09
N LYS A 25 2.24 -1.25 -12.79
CA LYS A 25 1.63 -2.52 -12.40
C LYS A 25 2.51 -3.24 -11.39
N VAL A 26 1.90 -3.65 -10.27
CA VAL A 26 2.59 -4.28 -9.14
C VAL A 26 1.87 -5.55 -8.71
N GLY A 27 2.61 -6.62 -8.50
CA GLY A 27 2.06 -7.87 -7.97
C GLY A 27 1.66 -7.77 -6.50
N SER A 28 0.68 -8.55 -6.08
CA SER A 28 0.13 -8.47 -4.72
C SER A 28 1.12 -8.82 -3.59
N SER A 29 2.21 -9.53 -3.91
CA SER A 29 3.25 -9.92 -2.94
C SER A 29 4.41 -8.92 -2.86
N VAL A 30 4.44 -7.90 -3.70
CA VAL A 30 5.47 -6.84 -3.65
C VAL A 30 5.40 -6.11 -2.32
N PHE A 31 6.56 -5.91 -1.67
CA PHE A 31 6.64 -5.11 -0.45
C PHE A 31 6.51 -3.61 -0.75
N LEU A 32 5.77 -2.91 0.09
CA LEU A 32 5.49 -1.48 -0.09
C LEU A 32 6.75 -0.60 -0.16
N PRO A 33 7.81 -0.83 0.66
CA PRO A 33 9.06 -0.11 0.52
C PRO A 33 9.75 -0.29 -0.83
N ASP A 34 9.56 -1.42 -1.52
CA ASP A 34 10.16 -1.66 -2.83
C ASP A 34 9.47 -0.85 -3.92
N ILE A 35 8.15 -0.61 -3.79
CA ILE A 35 7.42 0.31 -4.66
C ILE A 35 7.96 1.74 -4.50
N ALA A 36 8.14 2.21 -3.25
CA ALA A 36 8.70 3.55 -3.02
C ALA A 36 10.10 3.72 -3.63
N ARG A 37 10.95 2.69 -3.56
CA ARG A 37 12.26 2.68 -4.20
C ARG A 37 12.14 2.69 -5.73
N PHE A 38 11.26 1.87 -6.29
CA PHE A 38 11.00 1.82 -7.72
C PHE A 38 10.52 3.17 -8.25
N TYR A 39 9.58 3.82 -7.57
CA TYR A 39 9.09 5.16 -7.92
C TYR A 39 10.24 6.18 -7.93
N LYS A 40 11.07 6.19 -6.88
CA LYS A 40 12.26 7.03 -6.83
C LYS A 40 13.19 6.80 -8.03
N ASP A 41 13.47 5.54 -8.37
CA ASP A 41 14.42 5.19 -9.44
C ASP A 41 13.86 5.51 -10.84
N LYS A 42 12.54 5.63 -10.97
CA LYS A 42 11.83 6.06 -12.19
C LYS A 42 11.45 7.55 -12.19
N ASN A 43 11.81 8.30 -11.15
CA ASN A 43 11.40 9.70 -10.94
C ASN A 43 9.87 9.87 -10.91
N LEU A 44 9.16 8.93 -10.29
CA LEU A 44 7.72 8.98 -10.07
C LEU A 44 7.43 9.48 -8.65
N ILE A 45 6.38 10.30 -8.51
CA ILE A 45 5.97 10.95 -7.26
C ILE A 45 4.74 10.27 -6.64
N ASN A 46 4.50 10.56 -5.36
CA ASN A 46 3.33 10.21 -4.56
C ASN A 46 3.31 8.78 -3.97
N ALA A 47 4.35 7.97 -4.17
CA ALA A 47 4.49 6.69 -3.47
C ALA A 47 5.53 6.71 -2.32
N GLU A 48 6.06 7.88 -1.97
CA GLU A 48 7.11 8.04 -0.96
C GLU A 48 6.67 7.62 0.44
N PHE A 49 5.36 7.74 0.73
CA PHE A 49 4.78 7.33 2.01
C PHE A 49 4.87 5.83 2.26
N LEU A 50 4.97 5.02 1.20
CA LEU A 50 5.06 3.57 1.30
C LEU A 50 6.38 3.09 1.91
N ILE A 51 7.45 3.92 1.90
CA ILE A 51 8.79 3.52 2.37
C ILE A 51 8.79 3.06 3.83
N GLY A 52 7.88 3.59 4.63
CA GLY A 52 7.77 3.29 6.05
C GLY A 52 6.71 2.25 6.42
N ILE A 53 5.93 1.74 5.48
CA ILE A 53 4.82 0.84 5.78
C ILE A 53 5.27 -0.61 5.59
N PRO A 54 5.30 -1.44 6.65
CA PRO A 54 5.55 -2.87 6.49
C PRO A 54 4.33 -3.55 5.87
N GLY A 55 4.56 -4.47 4.95
CA GLY A 55 3.50 -5.25 4.32
C GLY A 55 3.57 -5.29 2.79
N SER A 56 2.66 -6.02 2.19
CA SER A 56 2.55 -6.23 0.75
C SER A 56 1.41 -5.44 0.12
N VAL A 57 1.43 -5.34 -1.21
CA VAL A 57 0.37 -4.69 -2.01
C VAL A 57 -1.01 -5.25 -1.70
N GLY A 58 -1.17 -6.57 -1.65
CA GLY A 58 -2.47 -7.18 -1.35
C GLY A 58 -3.02 -6.75 0.00
N GLY A 59 -2.15 -6.72 1.03
CA GLY A 59 -2.50 -6.20 2.36
C GLY A 59 -2.79 -4.70 2.35
N ALA A 60 -2.03 -3.93 1.56
CA ALA A 60 -2.23 -2.49 1.43
C ALA A 60 -3.58 -2.13 0.79
N VAL A 61 -3.98 -2.83 -0.26
CA VAL A 61 -5.31 -2.68 -0.86
C VAL A 61 -6.40 -3.05 0.15
N LYS A 62 -6.28 -4.22 0.82
CA LYS A 62 -7.30 -4.70 1.77
C LYS A 62 -7.49 -3.76 2.96
N MET A 63 -6.40 -3.18 3.45
CA MET A 63 -6.41 -2.32 4.64
C MET A 63 -6.42 -0.83 4.32
N ASN A 64 -6.46 -0.44 3.05
CA ASN A 64 -6.22 0.96 2.64
C ASN A 64 -5.04 1.55 3.42
N ALA A 65 -3.88 0.89 3.31
CA ALA A 65 -2.71 1.22 4.12
C ALA A 65 -2.28 2.66 3.87
N GLY A 66 -1.96 3.39 4.93
CA GLY A 66 -1.59 4.79 4.79
C GLY A 66 -0.67 5.29 5.89
N ALA A 67 0.07 6.34 5.56
CA ALA A 67 0.96 7.07 6.45
C ALA A 67 1.16 8.51 5.94
N TYR A 68 1.51 9.42 6.84
CA TYR A 68 1.87 10.80 6.49
C TYR A 68 0.77 11.55 5.72
N GLY A 69 -0.50 11.27 6.02
CA GLY A 69 -1.66 11.90 5.36
C GLY A 69 -2.03 11.32 4.00
N TRP A 70 -1.35 10.26 3.54
CA TRP A 70 -1.65 9.53 2.31
C TRP A 70 -2.17 8.14 2.60
N GLU A 71 -3.02 7.64 1.71
CA GLU A 71 -3.56 6.28 1.72
C GLU A 71 -3.29 5.56 0.39
N PHE A 72 -3.30 4.23 0.41
CA PHE A 72 -3.03 3.44 -0.80
C PHE A 72 -4.03 3.73 -1.92
N SER A 73 -5.27 4.01 -1.57
CA SER A 73 -6.32 4.45 -2.51
C SER A 73 -5.98 5.74 -3.26
N ASP A 74 -5.11 6.62 -2.72
CA ASP A 74 -4.75 7.88 -3.39
C ASP A 74 -3.91 7.67 -4.64
N ILE A 75 -3.18 6.57 -4.70
CA ILE A 75 -2.32 6.20 -5.84
C ILE A 75 -2.84 5.00 -6.64
N LEU A 76 -3.94 4.39 -6.22
CA LEU A 76 -4.53 3.22 -6.88
C LEU A 76 -5.36 3.67 -8.10
N SER A 77 -5.22 2.97 -9.23
CA SER A 77 -6.07 3.05 -10.40
C SER A 77 -7.04 1.88 -10.46
N SER A 78 -6.52 0.65 -10.41
CA SER A 78 -7.32 -0.58 -10.46
C SER A 78 -6.61 -1.75 -9.79
N ILE A 79 -7.32 -2.86 -9.62
CA ILE A 79 -6.75 -4.14 -9.17
C ILE A 79 -7.22 -5.29 -10.07
N GLU A 80 -6.38 -6.31 -10.20
CA GLU A 80 -6.80 -7.61 -10.69
C GLU A 80 -7.05 -8.54 -9.51
N VAL A 81 -8.18 -9.22 -9.53
CA VAL A 81 -8.59 -10.17 -8.50
C VAL A 81 -8.98 -11.51 -9.12
N TYR A 82 -8.74 -12.59 -8.38
CA TYR A 82 -9.36 -13.88 -8.66
C TYR A 82 -10.62 -14.01 -7.82
N ASN A 83 -11.76 -14.08 -8.47
CA ASN A 83 -13.04 -14.25 -7.80
C ASN A 83 -13.27 -15.74 -7.50
N LEU A 84 -13.37 -16.08 -6.22
CA LEU A 84 -13.53 -17.48 -5.75
C LEU A 84 -14.90 -18.08 -6.08
N VAL A 85 -15.91 -17.24 -6.33
CA VAL A 85 -17.27 -17.68 -6.69
C VAL A 85 -17.36 -17.97 -8.18
N THR A 86 -16.99 -16.98 -9.01
CA THR A 86 -17.05 -17.10 -10.47
C THR A 86 -15.88 -17.88 -11.05
N LYS A 87 -14.80 -18.10 -10.28
CA LYS A 87 -13.54 -18.75 -10.67
C LYS A 87 -12.88 -18.07 -11.88
N LYS A 88 -13.03 -16.75 -11.97
CA LYS A 88 -12.47 -15.93 -13.05
C LYS A 88 -11.57 -14.83 -12.48
N ILE A 89 -10.65 -14.36 -13.32
CA ILE A 89 -9.91 -13.13 -13.07
C ILE A 89 -10.81 -11.97 -13.51
N GLU A 90 -10.94 -10.98 -12.65
CA GLU A 90 -11.73 -9.76 -12.85
C GLU A 90 -10.85 -8.55 -12.57
N THR A 91 -11.06 -7.47 -13.32
CA THR A 91 -10.47 -6.17 -13.02
C THR A 91 -11.52 -5.31 -12.33
N LEU A 92 -11.13 -4.69 -11.23
CA LEU A 92 -11.95 -3.72 -10.49
C LEU A 92 -11.24 -2.37 -10.55
N ASP A 93 -11.95 -1.35 -10.99
CA ASP A 93 -11.47 0.02 -10.89
C ASP A 93 -11.52 0.50 -9.43
N LYS A 94 -10.73 1.52 -9.12
CA LYS A 94 -10.71 2.10 -7.76
C LYS A 94 -12.12 2.41 -7.25
N ASP A 95 -12.99 2.93 -8.12
CA ASP A 95 -14.34 3.36 -7.76
C ASP A 95 -15.30 2.19 -7.48
N ASP A 96 -14.94 0.97 -7.90
CA ASP A 96 -15.68 -0.26 -7.55
C ASP A 96 -15.39 -0.74 -6.12
N ILE A 97 -14.40 -0.15 -5.45
CA ILE A 97 -13.94 -0.53 -4.12
C ILE A 97 -14.29 0.60 -3.13
N ASN A 98 -14.99 0.26 -2.07
CA ASN A 98 -15.28 1.25 -1.03
C ASN A 98 -14.12 1.35 -0.06
N PHE A 99 -13.26 2.35 -0.22
CA PHE A 99 -12.16 2.63 0.69
C PHE A 99 -12.61 3.55 1.83
N SER A 100 -12.09 3.26 3.03
CA SER A 100 -12.20 4.09 4.21
C SER A 100 -10.96 3.95 5.08
N TYR A 101 -10.86 4.69 6.18
CA TYR A 101 -9.71 4.63 7.07
C TYR A 101 -9.44 3.19 7.53
N ARG A 102 -8.29 2.64 7.12
CA ARG A 102 -7.84 1.27 7.42
C ARG A 102 -8.88 0.19 7.09
N SER A 103 -9.58 0.37 5.97
CA SER A 103 -10.59 -0.59 5.51
C SER A 103 -10.82 -0.48 4.00
N SER A 104 -11.16 -1.61 3.38
CA SER A 104 -11.78 -1.68 2.06
C SER A 104 -12.89 -2.72 2.05
N SER A 105 -13.95 -2.48 1.28
CA SER A 105 -15.06 -3.43 1.09
C SER A 105 -15.32 -3.68 -0.40
N ASN A 106 -16.25 -4.58 -0.72
CA ASN A 106 -16.49 -5.16 -2.05
C ASN A 106 -15.36 -6.11 -2.54
N LEU A 107 -14.55 -6.60 -1.60
CA LEU A 107 -13.47 -7.56 -1.86
C LEU A 107 -13.72 -8.94 -1.25
N GLU A 108 -14.95 -9.21 -0.83
CA GLU A 108 -15.37 -10.52 -0.30
C GLU A 108 -15.26 -11.58 -1.39
N ASN A 109 -14.73 -12.76 -1.04
CA ASN A 109 -14.48 -13.87 -1.96
C ASN A 109 -13.55 -13.51 -3.15
N LYS A 110 -12.69 -12.51 -2.99
CA LYS A 110 -11.72 -12.10 -4.02
C LYS A 110 -10.29 -12.18 -3.47
N VAL A 111 -9.40 -12.78 -4.24
CA VAL A 111 -7.96 -12.83 -3.96
C VAL A 111 -7.29 -11.78 -4.85
N ILE A 112 -6.62 -10.82 -4.26
CA ILE A 112 -5.91 -9.75 -4.99
C ILE A 112 -4.66 -10.35 -5.64
N ILE A 113 -4.54 -10.20 -6.96
CA ILE A 113 -3.42 -10.72 -7.77
C ILE A 113 -2.40 -9.60 -8.02
N SER A 114 -2.88 -8.45 -8.44
CA SER A 114 -2.05 -7.28 -8.75
C SER A 114 -2.81 -5.98 -8.52
N ALA A 115 -2.07 -4.88 -8.47
CA ALA A 115 -2.62 -3.54 -8.50
C ALA A 115 -1.96 -2.72 -9.62
N THR A 116 -2.71 -1.80 -10.19
CA THR A 116 -2.22 -0.76 -11.09
C THR A 116 -2.24 0.57 -10.35
N LEU A 117 -1.08 1.20 -10.26
CA LEU A 117 -0.86 2.44 -9.54
C LEU A 117 -0.60 3.58 -10.53
N ILE A 118 -0.92 4.81 -10.14
CA ILE A 118 -0.69 6.02 -10.92
C ILE A 118 0.82 6.35 -10.90
N GLY A 119 1.45 6.41 -12.06
CA GLY A 119 2.88 6.65 -12.25
C GLY A 119 3.19 8.07 -12.72
N THR A 120 2.86 9.09 -11.94
CA THR A 120 3.10 10.51 -12.28
C THR A 120 4.59 10.84 -12.17
N GLU A 121 5.18 11.44 -13.21
CA GLU A 121 6.55 11.95 -13.17
C GLU A 121 6.66 13.16 -12.22
N GLY A 122 7.75 13.23 -11.46
CA GLY A 122 7.99 14.28 -10.48
C GLY A 122 9.45 14.72 -10.40
N ASP A 123 9.71 15.79 -9.64
CA ASP A 123 11.06 16.28 -9.40
C ASP A 123 11.86 15.28 -8.54
N PRO A 124 12.99 14.77 -9.04
CA PRO A 124 13.84 13.83 -8.29
C PRO A 124 14.35 14.37 -6.94
N ALA A 125 14.58 15.67 -6.83
CA ALA A 125 15.02 16.30 -5.59
C ALA A 125 13.90 16.26 -4.54
N LEU A 126 12.68 16.57 -4.93
CA LEU A 126 11.50 16.51 -4.07
C LEU A 126 11.21 15.07 -3.60
N ILE A 127 11.26 14.11 -4.52
CA ILE A 127 11.06 12.68 -4.19
C ILE A 127 12.07 12.23 -3.14
N LYS A 128 13.35 12.57 -3.35
CA LYS A 128 14.44 12.22 -2.42
C LYS A 128 14.28 12.89 -1.05
N SER A 129 13.82 14.14 -1.01
CA SER A 129 13.54 14.87 0.25
C SER A 129 12.44 14.18 1.03
N ARG A 130 11.28 13.94 0.41
CA ARG A 130 10.12 13.28 1.04
C ARG A 130 10.46 11.89 1.58
N LEU A 131 11.20 11.08 0.81
CA LEU A 131 11.66 9.77 1.29
C LEU A 131 12.53 9.87 2.55
N LYS A 132 13.47 10.83 2.58
CA LYS A 132 14.32 11.05 3.76
C LYS A 132 13.50 11.51 4.98
N GLU A 133 12.57 12.40 4.77
CA GLU A 133 11.69 12.92 5.82
C GLU A 133 10.81 11.79 6.41
N ASN A 134 10.20 10.97 5.56
CA ASN A 134 9.38 9.84 5.99
C ASN A 134 10.20 8.79 6.77
N ILE A 135 11.41 8.46 6.29
CA ILE A 135 12.32 7.53 7.00
C ILE A 135 12.72 8.12 8.36
N LYS A 136 13.09 9.40 8.39
CA LYS A 136 13.48 10.07 9.63
C LYS A 136 12.33 10.10 10.63
N TYR A 137 11.14 10.55 10.20
CA TYR A 137 9.95 10.59 11.05
C TYR A 137 9.65 9.22 11.66
N ARG A 138 9.70 8.15 10.84
CA ARG A 138 9.49 6.79 11.35
C ARG A 138 10.53 6.40 12.38
N LYS A 139 11.80 6.70 12.14
CA LYS A 139 12.89 6.40 13.07
C LYS A 139 12.74 7.14 14.41
N ASP A 140 12.23 8.37 14.35
CA ASP A 140 12.09 9.22 15.53
C ASP A 140 10.82 8.89 16.35
N THR A 141 9.80 8.30 15.72
CA THR A 141 8.48 8.08 16.35
C THR A 141 8.14 6.61 16.60
N GLN A 142 8.91 5.68 16.08
CA GLN A 142 8.62 4.25 16.24
C GLN A 142 9.81 3.48 16.82
N PRO A 143 9.56 2.43 17.63
CA PRO A 143 10.63 1.60 18.15
C PRO A 143 11.50 1.05 17.02
N SER A 144 12.81 1.15 17.19
CA SER A 144 13.82 0.63 16.24
C SER A 144 13.96 -0.90 16.27
N ALA A 145 13.00 -1.62 16.85
CA ALA A 145 13.00 -3.06 16.94
C ALA A 145 12.98 -3.71 15.56
N ILE A 146 13.80 -4.71 15.38
CA ILE A 146 14.03 -5.42 14.12
C ILE A 146 12.75 -6.10 13.60
N TYR A 147 11.84 -6.47 14.49
CA TYR A 147 10.57 -7.11 14.16
C TYR A 147 9.41 -6.26 14.65
N ASN A 148 8.78 -5.52 13.73
CA ASN A 148 7.65 -4.65 14.00
C ASN A 148 6.54 -4.93 12.98
N ALA A 149 5.39 -5.37 13.45
CA ALA A 149 4.21 -5.66 12.62
C ALA A 149 3.38 -4.39 12.28
N GLY A 150 3.83 -3.21 12.69
CA GLY A 150 3.08 -1.95 12.54
C GLY A 150 2.09 -1.74 13.69
N SER A 151 1.17 -0.78 13.51
CA SER A 151 0.15 -0.45 14.52
C SER A 151 -0.90 -1.55 14.59
N VAL A 152 -1.12 -2.11 15.79
CA VAL A 152 -2.11 -3.17 16.06
C VAL A 152 -3.52 -2.59 16.19
N PHE A 153 -3.64 -1.36 16.69
CA PHE A 153 -4.91 -0.70 16.92
C PHE A 153 -5.11 0.49 15.98
N LYS A 154 -6.35 0.75 15.61
CA LYS A 154 -6.73 1.96 14.87
C LYS A 154 -6.64 3.18 15.79
N ASN A 155 -6.22 4.31 15.26
CA ASN A 155 -6.34 5.58 15.96
C ASN A 155 -7.81 6.01 16.04
N THR A 156 -8.16 6.80 17.06
CA THR A 156 -9.43 7.52 17.11
C THR A 156 -9.30 8.87 16.40
N ASP A 157 -10.42 9.57 16.24
CA ASP A 157 -10.40 10.92 15.65
C ASP A 157 -9.64 11.95 16.51
N GLN A 158 -9.48 11.68 17.80
CA GLN A 158 -8.88 12.62 18.74
C GLN A 158 -7.50 12.21 19.25
N TYR A 159 -7.18 10.90 19.27
CA TYR A 159 -5.95 10.39 19.87
C TYR A 159 -5.34 9.26 19.06
N SER A 160 -4.02 9.18 19.05
CA SER A 160 -3.36 7.98 18.58
C SER A 160 -3.57 6.82 19.56
N ALA A 161 -3.67 5.60 19.06
CA ALA A 161 -3.83 4.41 19.91
C ALA A 161 -2.62 4.23 20.84
N GLY A 162 -1.40 4.55 20.36
CA GLY A 162 -0.19 4.51 21.17
C GLY A 162 -0.24 5.45 22.38
N GLU A 163 -0.70 6.69 22.19
CA GLU A 163 -0.85 7.65 23.31
C GLU A 163 -1.87 7.19 24.36
N LEU A 164 -2.94 6.49 23.94
CA LEU A 164 -3.95 5.98 24.86
C LEU A 164 -3.47 4.76 25.66
N ILE A 165 -2.53 3.99 25.10
CA ILE A 165 -1.98 2.80 25.76
C ILE A 165 -0.84 3.18 26.72
N ASP A 166 -0.12 4.25 26.41
CA ASP A 166 1.04 4.71 27.18
C ASP A 166 0.64 5.56 28.42
N LYS A 167 -0.62 5.94 28.54
CA LYS A 167 -1.22 6.63 29.70
C LYS A 167 -1.83 5.65 30.70
#